data_545d31522311cb1a9e87e09aad9015ce
#
_entry.id   545d31522311cb1a9e87e09aad9015ce
#
_cell.length_a   1.000
_cell.length_b   1.000
_cell.length_c   1.000
_cell.angle_alpha   90.00
_cell.angle_beta   90.00
_cell.angle_gamma   90.00
#
_symmetry.space_group_name_H-M   'P 1'
#
loop_
_entity.id
_entity.type
_entity.pdbx_description
1 polymer ?
#
loop_
_entity_poly.entity_id
_entity_poly.type
_entity_poly.pdbx_seq_one_letter_code
_entity_poly.pdbx_strand_id
1 'polypeptide(L)'
;MDLPEPLHDFLLVFLGSGLVLGSLGVVLLTNPIFSAFSLGLVLVCISLFYILSNSHFVAAAQLLIYVGAINVLIIFAVMFVNGSEYYQDFHLWTVGDGITLMVCTSIFVSLITTIPDTSWYGIIWTTRPNQIIEQDLISTSQQIGIHLSTYFFLPFELISIILLAALIGAIVVARQ
;
A
#
# COMPACT_ATOMS: atom_id res chain seq x y z
N MET A 1 -14.59 0.32 -16.29
CA MET A 1 -15.25 -1.00 -16.43
C MET A 1 -16.54 -0.92 -15.66
N ASP A 2 -17.67 -0.89 -16.34
CA ASP A 2 -19.00 -0.85 -15.71
C ASP A 2 -19.34 -2.28 -15.24
N LEU A 3 -18.75 -2.68 -14.13
CA LEU A 3 -19.13 -3.91 -13.47
C LEU A 3 -20.51 -3.70 -12.83
N PRO A 4 -21.43 -4.68 -12.90
CA PRO A 4 -22.71 -4.58 -12.20
C PRO A 4 -22.47 -4.36 -10.70
N GLU A 5 -23.22 -3.44 -10.11
CA GLU A 5 -23.06 -3.02 -8.70
C GLU A 5 -22.85 -4.19 -7.71
N PRO A 6 -23.64 -5.29 -7.76
CA PRO A 6 -23.47 -6.38 -6.81
C PRO A 6 -22.13 -7.14 -6.96
N LEU A 7 -21.56 -7.17 -8.17
CA LEU A 7 -20.26 -7.80 -8.41
C LEU A 7 -19.10 -6.94 -7.90
N HIS A 8 -19.23 -5.63 -8.05
CA HIS A 8 -18.27 -4.65 -7.53
C HIS A 8 -18.17 -4.74 -5.99
N ASP A 9 -19.29 -4.75 -5.30
CA ASP A 9 -19.35 -4.83 -3.84
C ASP A 9 -18.82 -6.17 -3.33
N PHE A 10 -19.13 -7.27 -4.02
CA PHE A 10 -18.60 -8.59 -3.69
C PHE A 10 -17.06 -8.63 -3.81
N LEU A 11 -16.53 -8.12 -4.92
CA LEU A 11 -15.07 -8.03 -5.13
C LEU A 11 -14.39 -7.16 -4.08
N LEU A 12 -15.01 -6.04 -3.70
CA LEU A 12 -14.50 -5.12 -2.70
C LEU A 12 -14.38 -5.80 -1.32
N VAL A 13 -15.42 -6.51 -0.89
CA VAL A 13 -15.39 -7.28 0.37
C VAL A 13 -14.39 -8.42 0.31
N PHE A 14 -14.32 -9.14 -0.80
CA PHE A 14 -13.38 -10.23 -0.99
C PHE A 14 -11.92 -9.76 -0.94
N LEU A 15 -11.59 -8.70 -1.67
CA LEU A 15 -10.24 -8.10 -1.65
C LEU A 15 -9.91 -7.50 -0.29
N GLY A 16 -10.88 -6.83 0.36
CA GLY A 16 -10.72 -6.29 1.70
C GLY A 16 -10.43 -7.38 2.73
N SER A 17 -11.14 -8.50 2.68
CA SER A 17 -10.87 -9.64 3.57
C SER A 17 -9.49 -10.26 3.29
N GLY A 18 -9.09 -10.39 2.04
CA GLY A 18 -7.76 -10.84 1.64
C GLY A 18 -6.64 -9.93 2.16
N LEU A 19 -6.88 -8.63 2.17
CA LEU A 19 -5.96 -7.61 2.70
C LEU A 19 -5.78 -7.77 4.21
N VAL A 20 -6.86 -7.94 4.96
CA VAL A 20 -6.81 -8.14 6.42
C VAL A 20 -6.14 -9.45 6.78
N LEU A 21 -6.51 -10.56 6.13
CA LEU A 21 -5.92 -11.87 6.38
C LEU A 21 -4.44 -11.90 6.00
N GLY A 22 -4.07 -11.32 4.86
CA GLY A 22 -2.69 -11.23 4.42
C GLY A 22 -1.83 -10.39 5.36
N SER A 23 -2.32 -9.23 5.82
CA SER A 23 -1.60 -8.38 6.77
C SER A 23 -1.40 -9.04 8.13
N LEU A 24 -2.40 -9.80 8.61
CA LEU A 24 -2.25 -10.65 9.78
C LEU A 24 -1.18 -11.72 9.56
N GLY A 25 -1.13 -12.33 8.39
CA GLY A 25 -0.08 -13.28 8.03
C GLY A 25 1.31 -12.67 8.09
N VAL A 26 1.50 -11.43 7.62
CA VAL A 26 2.80 -10.73 7.70
C VAL A 26 3.29 -10.59 9.14
N VAL A 27 2.38 -10.31 10.07
CA VAL A 27 2.73 -10.03 11.48
C VAL A 27 2.85 -11.31 12.31
N LEU A 28 1.96 -12.29 12.10
CA LEU A 28 1.87 -13.48 12.93
C LEU A 28 2.85 -14.59 12.52
N LEU A 29 3.29 -14.61 11.25
CA LEU A 29 4.22 -15.65 10.81
C LEU A 29 5.63 -15.39 11.36
N THR A 30 6.12 -16.34 12.12
CA THR A 30 7.46 -16.30 12.74
C THR A 30 8.58 -16.49 11.71
N ASN A 31 8.30 -17.20 10.62
CA ASN A 31 9.27 -17.44 9.57
C ASN A 31 9.31 -16.25 8.61
N PRO A 32 10.47 -15.55 8.48
CA PRO A 32 10.58 -14.34 7.67
C PRO A 32 10.31 -14.58 6.16
N ILE A 33 10.55 -15.79 5.67
CA ILE A 33 10.27 -16.15 4.27
C ILE A 33 8.75 -16.15 4.02
N PHE A 34 7.98 -16.83 4.87
CA PHE A 34 6.52 -16.86 4.73
C PHE A 34 5.88 -15.50 4.97
N SER A 35 6.45 -14.68 5.88
CA SER A 35 6.03 -13.31 6.11
C SER A 35 6.24 -12.45 4.85
N ALA A 36 7.38 -12.58 4.17
CA ALA A 36 7.67 -11.87 2.93
C ALA A 36 6.72 -12.29 1.77
N PHE A 37 6.37 -13.58 1.67
CA PHE A 37 5.36 -14.04 0.71
C PHE A 37 3.97 -13.51 1.03
N SER A 38 3.59 -13.49 2.30
CA SER A 38 2.32 -12.92 2.75
C SER A 38 2.25 -11.42 2.42
N LEU A 39 3.35 -10.68 2.60
CA LEU A 39 3.46 -9.28 2.19
C LEU A 39 3.22 -9.13 0.68
N GLY A 40 3.81 -9.98 -0.15
CA GLY A 40 3.58 -9.98 -1.60
C GLY A 40 2.10 -10.15 -1.96
N LEU A 41 1.41 -11.06 -1.29
CA LEU A 41 -0.02 -11.28 -1.50
C LEU A 41 -0.84 -10.04 -1.14
N VAL A 42 -0.54 -9.38 -0.02
CA VAL A 42 -1.19 -8.11 0.38
C VAL A 42 -0.99 -7.03 -0.68
N LEU A 43 0.25 -6.87 -1.19
CA LEU A 43 0.56 -5.87 -2.21
C LEU A 43 -0.19 -6.12 -3.53
N VAL A 44 -0.39 -7.39 -3.92
CA VAL A 44 -1.23 -7.75 -5.07
C VAL A 44 -2.70 -7.39 -4.81
N CYS A 45 -3.24 -7.69 -3.63
CA CYS A 45 -4.60 -7.31 -3.27
C CYS A 45 -4.81 -5.79 -3.33
N ILE A 46 -3.83 -5.00 -2.88
CA ILE A 46 -3.86 -3.52 -2.98
C ILE A 46 -3.90 -3.08 -4.46
N SER A 47 -3.10 -3.71 -5.32
CA SER A 47 -3.12 -3.38 -6.75
C SER A 47 -4.47 -3.68 -7.39
N LEU A 48 -5.09 -4.82 -7.07
CA LEU A 48 -6.44 -5.14 -7.54
C LEU A 48 -7.48 -4.15 -7.00
N PHE A 49 -7.32 -3.67 -5.78
CA PHE A 49 -8.17 -2.64 -5.22
C PHE A 49 -8.07 -1.31 -5.98
N TYR A 50 -6.86 -0.93 -6.43
CA TYR A 50 -6.68 0.24 -7.30
C TYR A 50 -7.35 0.07 -8.67
N ILE A 51 -7.33 -1.14 -9.26
CA ILE A 51 -8.07 -1.42 -10.50
C ILE A 51 -9.57 -1.23 -10.29
N LEU A 52 -10.10 -1.72 -9.17
CA LEU A 52 -11.51 -1.58 -8.83
C LEU A 52 -11.92 -0.12 -8.64
N SER A 53 -10.99 0.72 -8.16
CA SER A 53 -11.17 2.17 -8.02
C SER A 53 -10.92 2.95 -9.33
N ASN A 54 -10.86 2.29 -10.49
CA ASN A 54 -10.57 2.88 -11.81
C ASN A 54 -9.22 3.63 -11.93
N SER A 55 -8.27 3.35 -11.04
CA SER A 55 -6.93 3.94 -11.01
C SER A 55 -5.90 3.01 -11.66
N HIS A 56 -6.07 2.71 -12.95
CA HIS A 56 -5.27 1.71 -13.67
C HIS A 56 -3.77 2.00 -13.68
N PHE A 57 -3.38 3.27 -13.81
CA PHE A 57 -1.96 3.67 -13.81
C PHE A 57 -1.30 3.39 -12.46
N VAL A 58 -1.97 3.74 -11.37
CA VAL A 58 -1.46 3.51 -10.01
C VAL A 58 -1.38 2.01 -9.71
N ALA A 59 -2.37 1.23 -10.16
CA ALA A 59 -2.36 -0.22 -10.02
C ALA A 59 -1.16 -0.86 -10.75
N ALA A 60 -0.87 -0.42 -11.97
CA ALA A 60 0.29 -0.91 -12.73
C ALA A 60 1.61 -0.54 -12.05
N ALA A 61 1.75 0.68 -11.55
CA ALA A 61 2.91 1.12 -10.79
C ALA A 61 3.09 0.31 -9.50
N GLN A 62 2.00 0.03 -8.78
CA GLN A 62 1.99 -0.80 -7.59
C GLN A 62 2.52 -2.21 -7.88
N LEU A 63 2.03 -2.87 -8.93
CA LEU A 63 2.49 -4.19 -9.32
C LEU A 63 3.97 -4.18 -9.73
N LEU A 64 4.36 -3.23 -10.55
CA LEU A 64 5.71 -3.21 -11.10
C LEU A 64 6.77 -2.90 -10.05
N ILE A 65 6.53 -1.88 -9.22
CA ILE A 65 7.51 -1.37 -8.26
C ILE A 65 7.45 -2.14 -6.95
N TYR A 66 6.26 -2.24 -6.33
CA TYR A 66 6.15 -2.85 -5.00
C TYR A 66 6.18 -4.37 -5.04
N VAL A 67 5.40 -4.99 -5.91
CA VAL A 67 5.39 -6.46 -6.03
C VAL A 67 6.61 -6.95 -6.78
N GLY A 68 6.90 -6.37 -7.93
CA GLY A 68 7.94 -6.86 -8.84
C GLY A 68 9.37 -6.53 -8.40
N ALA A 69 9.63 -5.32 -7.92
CA ALA A 69 10.98 -4.91 -7.55
C ALA A 69 11.24 -5.06 -6.05
N ILE A 70 10.47 -4.39 -5.20
CA ILE A 70 10.78 -4.29 -3.77
C ILE A 70 10.53 -5.63 -3.06
N ASN A 71 9.37 -6.25 -3.28
CA ASN A 71 9.04 -7.49 -2.59
C ASN A 71 9.92 -8.65 -3.01
N VAL A 72 10.25 -8.74 -4.31
CA VAL A 72 11.20 -9.75 -4.80
C VAL A 72 12.59 -9.55 -4.21
N LEU A 73 13.04 -8.29 -4.10
CA LEU A 73 14.32 -7.98 -3.44
C LEU A 73 14.31 -8.38 -1.96
N ILE A 74 13.21 -8.14 -1.24
CA ILE A 74 13.04 -8.53 0.16
C ILE A 74 13.09 -10.05 0.30
N ILE A 75 12.34 -10.79 -0.53
CA ILE A 75 12.34 -12.27 -0.51
C ILE A 75 13.75 -12.80 -0.76
N PHE A 76 14.44 -12.22 -1.73
CA PHE A 76 15.82 -12.61 -2.06
C PHE A 76 16.77 -12.33 -0.89
N ALA A 77 16.70 -11.13 -0.30
CA ALA A 77 17.52 -10.76 0.85
C ALA A 77 17.27 -11.69 2.05
N VAL A 78 16.00 -11.98 2.35
CA VAL A 78 15.63 -12.87 3.47
C VAL A 78 16.09 -14.31 3.23
N MET A 79 16.10 -14.76 1.98
CA MET A 79 16.59 -16.09 1.65
C MET A 79 18.10 -16.26 1.92
N PHE A 80 18.89 -15.17 1.82
CA PHE A 80 20.31 -15.20 2.16
C PHE A 80 20.59 -15.09 3.67
N VAL A 81 19.67 -14.56 4.44
CA VAL A 81 19.81 -14.53 5.91
C VAL A 81 19.56 -15.93 6.45
N ASN A 82 20.63 -16.59 6.87
CA ASN A 82 20.61 -17.97 7.34
C ASN A 82 19.69 -18.09 8.57
N GLY A 83 18.55 -18.76 8.42
CA GLY A 83 17.45 -18.80 9.40
C GLY A 83 17.71 -19.61 10.69
N SER A 84 18.93 -20.06 10.94
CA SER A 84 19.23 -20.92 12.10
C SER A 84 19.18 -20.21 13.46
N GLU A 85 19.20 -18.88 13.50
CA GLU A 85 19.17 -18.11 14.75
C GLU A 85 17.81 -17.49 15.12
N TYR A 86 16.82 -17.59 14.24
CA TYR A 86 15.49 -16.97 14.44
C TYR A 86 14.49 -17.84 15.20
N TYR A 87 14.85 -19.06 15.59
CA TYR A 87 14.03 -19.87 16.50
C TYR A 87 14.28 -19.52 17.95
N GLN A 88 14.24 -18.24 18.32
CA GLN A 88 14.11 -17.87 19.72
C GLN A 88 12.65 -18.03 20.12
N ASP A 89 12.46 -18.74 21.22
CA ASP A 89 11.17 -19.00 21.85
C ASP A 89 10.32 -17.72 21.94
N PHE A 90 9.21 -17.71 21.23
CA PHE A 90 8.22 -16.65 21.30
C PHE A 90 7.62 -16.63 22.70
N HIS A 91 8.13 -15.80 23.56
CA HIS A 91 7.43 -15.40 24.78
C HIS A 91 6.25 -14.51 24.38
N LEU A 92 5.09 -15.16 24.19
CA LEU A 92 3.87 -14.57 23.66
C LEU A 92 3.24 -13.48 24.56
N TRP A 93 3.77 -13.21 25.75
CA TRP A 93 3.16 -12.25 26.66
C TRP A 93 4.22 -11.57 27.55
N THR A 94 4.77 -10.47 27.06
CA THR A 94 5.52 -9.52 27.87
C THR A 94 4.58 -8.36 28.25
N VAL A 95 4.77 -7.73 29.40
CA VAL A 95 3.95 -6.58 29.85
C VAL A 95 3.92 -5.46 28.80
N GLY A 96 4.97 -5.33 27.98
CA GLY A 96 5.04 -4.42 26.84
C GLY A 96 4.01 -4.72 25.72
N ASP A 97 3.73 -5.99 25.49
CA ASP A 97 2.78 -6.41 24.42
C ASP A 97 1.34 -6.05 24.79
N GLY A 98 0.99 -6.08 26.09
CA GLY A 98 -0.31 -5.63 26.55
C GLY A 98 -0.54 -4.11 26.35
N ILE A 99 0.49 -3.30 26.54
CA ILE A 99 0.42 -1.85 26.33
C ILE A 99 0.29 -1.54 24.83
N THR A 100 1.07 -2.20 23.97
CA THR A 100 0.98 -2.00 22.52
C THR A 100 -0.38 -2.43 21.99
N LEU A 101 -0.94 -3.53 22.45
CA LEU A 101 -2.28 -3.99 22.08
C LEU A 101 -3.36 -2.98 22.50
N MET A 102 -3.25 -2.42 23.71
CA MET A 102 -4.17 -1.38 24.17
C MET A 102 -4.11 -0.12 23.31
N VAL A 103 -2.92 0.33 22.95
CA VAL A 103 -2.74 1.51 22.09
C VAL A 103 -3.28 1.23 20.69
N CYS A 104 -2.98 0.09 20.09
CA CYS A 104 -3.48 -0.28 18.76
C CYS A 104 -5.00 -0.39 18.72
N THR A 105 -5.62 -1.01 19.72
CA THR A 105 -7.09 -1.11 19.82
C THR A 105 -7.73 0.25 20.03
N SER A 106 -7.13 1.13 20.85
CA SER A 106 -7.61 2.51 21.05
C SER A 106 -7.59 3.33 19.77
N ILE A 107 -6.49 3.25 18.99
CA ILE A 107 -6.39 3.92 17.69
C ILE A 107 -7.42 3.35 16.70
N PHE A 108 -7.59 2.04 16.67
CA PHE A 108 -8.54 1.37 15.78
C PHE A 108 -10.00 1.78 16.08
N VAL A 109 -10.38 1.80 17.35
CA VAL A 109 -11.72 2.27 17.78
C VAL A 109 -11.90 3.74 17.45
N SER A 110 -10.89 4.59 17.69
CA SER A 110 -10.94 6.00 17.34
C SER A 110 -11.16 6.22 15.83
N LEU A 111 -10.47 5.46 14.97
CA LEU A 111 -10.67 5.54 13.52
C LEU A 111 -12.07 5.11 13.10
N ILE A 112 -12.59 3.99 13.64
CA ILE A 112 -13.93 3.49 13.32
C ILE A 112 -15.01 4.50 13.73
N THR A 113 -14.83 5.21 14.84
CA THR A 113 -15.81 6.22 15.28
C THR A 113 -15.71 7.51 14.49
N THR A 114 -14.50 7.93 14.09
CA THR A 114 -14.28 9.22 13.42
C THR A 114 -14.63 9.19 11.92
N ILE A 115 -14.38 8.07 11.23
CA ILE A 115 -14.61 7.96 9.78
C ILE A 115 -16.08 8.12 9.40
N PRO A 116 -17.06 7.44 10.03
CA PRO A 116 -18.48 7.60 9.69
C PRO A 116 -19.06 8.97 10.08
N ASP A 117 -18.51 9.60 11.13
CA ASP A 117 -19.03 10.86 11.67
C ASP A 117 -18.56 12.09 10.87
N THR A 118 -17.58 11.90 9.99
CA THR A 118 -17.09 12.97 9.11
C THR A 118 -17.98 13.05 7.88
N SER A 119 -18.62 14.21 7.64
CA SER A 119 -19.58 14.45 6.53
C SER A 119 -18.90 14.46 5.14
N TRP A 120 -18.13 13.43 4.83
CA TRP A 120 -17.54 13.20 3.49
C TRP A 120 -18.62 13.10 2.41
N TYR A 121 -19.79 12.60 2.75
CA TYR A 121 -20.94 12.55 1.85
C TYR A 121 -21.36 13.95 1.35
N GLY A 122 -21.34 14.96 2.20
CA GLY A 122 -21.66 16.34 1.80
C GLY A 122 -20.64 16.90 0.82
N ILE A 123 -19.36 16.59 0.97
CA ILE A 123 -18.27 17.08 0.11
C ILE A 123 -18.34 16.43 -1.28
N ILE A 124 -18.61 15.13 -1.36
CA ILE A 124 -18.72 14.42 -2.64
C ILE A 124 -19.88 14.94 -3.50
N TRP A 125 -21.01 15.27 -2.88
CA TRP A 125 -22.17 15.80 -3.61
C TRP A 125 -22.01 17.27 -4.03
N THR A 126 -21.28 18.07 -3.27
CA THR A 126 -21.03 19.49 -3.62
C THR A 126 -19.89 19.68 -4.62
N THR A 127 -18.98 18.70 -4.75
CA THR A 127 -17.82 18.77 -5.63
C THR A 127 -18.06 18.08 -7.00
N ARG A 128 -19.29 17.74 -7.38
CA ARG A 128 -19.61 17.39 -8.76
C ARG A 128 -19.88 18.65 -9.58
N PRO A 129 -18.87 19.37 -10.08
CA PRO A 129 -19.09 20.39 -11.08
C PRO A 129 -19.31 19.72 -12.43
N ASN A 130 -20.04 20.40 -13.28
CA ASN A 130 -20.38 20.05 -14.66
C ASN A 130 -19.14 19.92 -15.60
N GLN A 131 -18.07 19.28 -15.17
CA GLN A 131 -16.82 19.07 -15.95
C GLN A 131 -16.76 17.69 -16.61
N ILE A 132 -17.91 17.14 -16.99
CA ILE A 132 -17.97 15.78 -17.58
C ILE A 132 -17.50 15.75 -19.06
N ILE A 133 -17.25 16.89 -19.70
CA ILE A 133 -17.07 16.92 -21.16
C ILE A 133 -15.60 17.01 -21.61
N GLU A 134 -14.64 17.40 -20.79
CA GLU A 134 -13.24 17.54 -21.21
C GLU A 134 -12.26 16.47 -20.70
N GLN A 135 -12.68 15.60 -19.78
CA GLN A 135 -11.77 14.64 -19.16
C GLN A 135 -11.55 13.33 -19.96
N ASP A 136 -12.38 13.05 -20.94
CA ASP A 136 -12.29 11.80 -21.74
C ASP A 136 -11.16 11.81 -22.79
N LEU A 137 -10.57 12.96 -23.09
CA LEU A 137 -9.55 13.10 -24.13
C LEU A 137 -8.10 12.98 -23.65
N ILE A 138 -7.87 13.09 -22.35
CA ILE A 138 -6.51 13.05 -21.78
C ILE A 138 -6.35 11.76 -20.97
N SER A 139 -5.37 10.94 -21.32
CA SER A 139 -5.08 9.72 -20.57
C SER A 139 -4.71 10.04 -19.11
N THR A 140 -5.13 9.20 -18.16
CA THR A 140 -4.87 9.37 -16.71
C THR A 140 -3.39 9.61 -16.41
N SER A 141 -2.48 8.94 -17.13
CA SER A 141 -1.04 9.12 -17.00
C SER A 141 -0.56 10.51 -17.43
N GLN A 142 -1.17 11.07 -18.48
CA GLN A 142 -0.83 12.41 -18.98
C GLN A 142 -1.31 13.49 -18.01
N GLN A 143 -2.48 13.35 -17.42
CA GLN A 143 -2.97 14.26 -16.38
C GLN A 143 -2.05 14.27 -15.16
N ILE A 144 -1.61 13.09 -14.69
CA ILE A 144 -0.65 12.98 -13.59
C ILE A 144 0.65 13.69 -13.94
N GLY A 145 1.16 13.52 -15.17
CA GLY A 145 2.37 14.18 -15.63
C GLY A 145 2.27 15.71 -15.61
N ILE A 146 1.16 16.25 -16.10
CA ILE A 146 0.90 17.69 -16.12
C ILE A 146 0.77 18.23 -14.68
N HIS A 147 0.00 17.58 -13.82
CA HIS A 147 -0.16 18.00 -12.44
C HIS A 147 1.16 17.95 -11.65
N LEU A 148 1.98 16.92 -11.90
CA LEU A 148 3.28 16.76 -11.25
C LEU A 148 4.27 17.86 -11.64
N SER A 149 4.24 18.30 -12.91
CA SER A 149 5.16 19.33 -13.41
C SER A 149 4.69 20.76 -13.16
N THR A 150 3.38 20.99 -12.93
CA THR A 150 2.83 22.35 -12.75
C THR A 150 2.50 22.64 -11.28
N TYR A 151 1.63 21.84 -10.65
CA TYR A 151 1.14 22.11 -9.31
C TYR A 151 2.01 21.49 -8.22
N PHE A 152 2.63 20.34 -8.49
CA PHE A 152 3.45 19.58 -7.55
C PHE A 152 4.93 19.59 -7.89
N PHE A 153 5.42 20.71 -8.41
CA PHE A 153 6.83 20.87 -8.80
C PHE A 153 7.79 20.65 -7.62
N LEU A 154 7.48 21.20 -6.47
CA LEU A 154 8.34 21.11 -5.28
C LEU A 154 8.46 19.66 -4.74
N PRO A 155 7.38 18.90 -4.55
CA PRO A 155 7.49 17.47 -4.25
C PRO A 155 8.26 16.67 -5.31
N PHE A 156 8.08 16.99 -6.59
CA PHE A 156 8.80 16.33 -7.69
C PHE A 156 10.32 16.55 -7.58
N GLU A 157 10.75 17.78 -7.28
CA GLU A 157 12.17 18.09 -7.07
C GLU A 157 12.75 17.37 -5.85
N LEU A 158 12.01 17.31 -4.74
CA LEU A 158 12.41 16.54 -3.56
C LEU A 158 12.59 15.05 -3.85
N ILE A 159 11.69 14.45 -4.63
CA ILE A 159 11.81 13.04 -5.03
C ILE A 159 13.08 12.82 -5.84
N SER A 160 13.46 13.73 -6.74
CA SER A 160 14.67 13.59 -7.55
C SER A 160 15.94 13.61 -6.67
N ILE A 161 15.98 14.44 -5.62
CA ILE A 161 17.07 14.48 -4.66
C ILE A 161 17.13 13.18 -3.85
N ILE A 162 16.00 12.66 -3.41
CA ILE A 162 15.92 11.39 -2.67
C ILE A 162 16.39 10.22 -3.55
N LEU A 163 16.01 10.18 -4.82
CA LEU A 163 16.47 9.17 -5.76
C LEU A 163 17.99 9.23 -5.97
N LEU A 164 18.55 10.43 -6.09
CA LEU A 164 20.00 10.63 -6.20
C LEU A 164 20.72 10.11 -4.95
N ALA A 165 20.23 10.49 -3.77
CA ALA A 165 20.80 10.05 -2.49
C ALA A 165 20.74 8.53 -2.33
N ALA A 166 19.60 7.92 -2.72
CA ALA A 166 19.41 6.47 -2.68
C ALA A 166 20.37 5.74 -3.64
N LEU A 167 20.60 6.29 -4.84
CA LEU A 167 21.55 5.75 -5.81
C LEU A 167 22.98 5.77 -5.27
N ILE A 168 23.41 6.93 -4.71
CA ILE A 168 24.74 7.06 -4.12
C ILE A 168 24.89 6.09 -2.94
N GLY A 169 23.88 6.00 -2.07
CA GLY A 169 23.89 5.07 -0.94
C GLY A 169 24.01 3.61 -1.38
N ALA A 170 23.28 3.20 -2.41
CA ALA A 170 23.36 1.85 -2.96
C ALA A 170 24.77 1.53 -3.52
N ILE A 171 25.38 2.47 -4.23
CA ILE A 171 26.73 2.30 -4.77
C ILE A 171 27.77 2.19 -3.66
N VAL A 172 27.67 3.01 -2.62
CA VAL A 172 28.59 2.99 -1.47
C VAL A 172 28.51 1.66 -0.74
N VAL A 173 27.30 1.15 -0.49
CA VAL A 173 27.10 -0.14 0.18
C VAL A 173 27.57 -1.31 -0.69
N ALA A 174 27.31 -1.27 -1.99
CA ALA A 174 27.73 -2.33 -2.91
C ALA A 174 29.27 -2.40 -3.11
N ARG A 175 29.99 -1.32 -2.79
CA ARG A 175 31.45 -1.26 -2.95
C ARG A 175 32.21 -1.77 -1.71
N GLN A 176 31.55 -1.95 -0.57
CA GLN A 176 32.16 -2.54 0.63
C GLN A 176 32.22 -4.06 0.50
#